data_fbb7aa0df127e9ba3d0b1e8f3d51f83e
#
_entry.id   fbb7aa0df127e9ba3d0b1e8f3d51f83e
#
_cell.length_a   1.000
_cell.length_b   1.000
_cell.length_c   1.000
_cell.angle_alpha   90.00
_cell.angle_beta   90.00
_cell.angle_gamma   90.00
#
_symmetry.space_group_name_H-M   'P 1'
#
loop_
_entity.id
_entity.type
_entity.pdbx_description
1 polymer ?
#
loop_
_entity_poly.entity_id
_entity_poly.type
_entity_poly.pdbx_seq_one_letter_code
_entity_poly.pdbx_strand_id
1 'polypeptide(L)'
;VKVFKKPHYLENFVQCIFDAQPDHDQAQLVVGGDGRYYNRSAIQTILRIAAANGCTQVVLGQGGILSTPAASHLIRKRNAQGGIILSASHNPGGPDEDFGIKFNTPNGGPAPEKVTDAIYTASQHIHRYHILNTPDIDLDRPGIVLIGGMRVEIVDPVGDYADLMEQLFDFDQIRALFQSGFRMRFDAMHAVTGPYAREILENRLGALTGTVVNGVPLEDFGHGHPDPNLVYAKELADYLFGPDAPDFGAASDGDGDRNMVLGQHFFVTPSDSLAV
;
A
#
# COMPACT_ATOMS: atom_id res chain seq x y z
N VAL A 1 -14.02 9.32 -0.81
CA VAL A 1 -13.46 10.55 -1.40
C VAL A 1 -14.27 11.79 -1.06
N LYS A 2 -15.58 11.81 -1.31
CA LYS A 2 -16.46 12.99 -1.10
C LYS A 2 -16.34 13.63 0.29
N VAL A 3 -16.18 12.82 1.33
CA VAL A 3 -16.04 13.31 2.71
C VAL A 3 -14.67 13.96 2.91
N PHE A 4 -13.61 13.31 2.45
CA PHE A 4 -12.24 13.81 2.58
C PHE A 4 -11.96 15.09 1.77
N LYS A 5 -12.73 15.34 0.71
CA LYS A 5 -12.65 16.58 -0.09
C LYS A 5 -13.47 17.75 0.48
N LYS A 6 -14.21 17.55 1.56
CA LYS A 6 -14.87 18.68 2.25
C LYS A 6 -13.80 19.63 2.81
N PRO A 7 -14.05 20.95 2.78
CA PRO A 7 -13.09 21.93 3.31
C PRO A 7 -12.59 21.55 4.70
N HIS A 8 -11.27 21.54 4.88
CA HIS A 8 -10.56 21.26 6.13
C HIS A 8 -10.74 19.86 6.71
N TYR A 9 -11.47 18.94 6.06
CA TYR A 9 -11.71 17.61 6.62
C TYR A 9 -10.41 16.77 6.67
N LEU A 10 -9.68 16.71 5.55
CA LEU A 10 -8.41 15.98 5.47
C LEU A 10 -7.38 16.57 6.44
N GLU A 11 -7.25 17.88 6.46
CA GLU A 11 -6.31 18.59 7.33
C GLU A 11 -6.59 18.32 8.80
N ASN A 12 -7.85 18.41 9.22
CA ASN A 12 -8.25 18.10 10.57
C ASN A 12 -8.00 16.63 10.93
N PHE A 13 -8.32 15.71 10.01
CA PHE A 13 -8.09 14.28 10.23
C PHE A 13 -6.60 13.98 10.47
N VAL A 14 -5.73 14.53 9.63
CA VAL A 14 -4.27 14.33 9.73
C VAL A 14 -3.73 15.00 10.99
N GLN A 15 -4.18 16.22 11.33
CA GLN A 15 -3.78 16.89 12.57
C GLN A 15 -4.13 16.07 13.81
N CYS A 16 -5.30 15.41 13.85
CA CYS A 16 -5.68 14.53 14.95
C CYS A 16 -4.73 13.36 15.15
N ILE A 17 -4.12 12.85 14.07
CA ILE A 17 -3.09 11.80 14.17
C ILE A 17 -1.88 12.37 14.93
N PHE A 18 -1.42 13.58 14.59
CA PHE A 18 -0.29 14.22 15.27
C PHE A 18 -0.62 14.58 16.72
N ASP A 19 -1.79 15.16 16.98
CA ASP A 19 -2.22 15.54 18.32
C ASP A 19 -2.34 14.34 19.28
N ALA A 20 -2.64 13.16 18.74
CA ALA A 20 -2.74 11.92 19.52
C ALA A 20 -1.40 11.23 19.77
N GLN A 21 -0.30 11.67 19.13
CA GLN A 21 1.03 11.09 19.31
C GLN A 21 1.89 12.01 20.18
N PRO A 22 2.28 11.61 21.40
CA PRO A 22 2.97 12.50 22.36
C PRO A 22 4.35 12.97 21.85
N ASP A 23 5.02 12.17 21.02
CA ASP A 23 6.39 12.40 20.55
C ASP A 23 6.44 12.71 19.05
N HIS A 24 5.42 13.36 18.49
CA HIS A 24 5.36 13.68 17.05
C HIS A 24 6.38 14.76 16.65
N ASP A 25 6.80 15.62 17.57
CA ASP A 25 7.91 16.54 17.35
C ASP A 25 9.21 15.76 17.17
N GLN A 26 9.97 16.08 16.12
CA GLN A 26 11.15 15.33 15.67
C GLN A 26 10.87 13.93 15.08
N ALA A 27 9.62 13.57 14.83
CA ALA A 27 9.29 12.26 14.29
C ALA A 27 9.84 12.01 12.88
N GLN A 28 10.13 10.76 12.61
CA GLN A 28 10.29 10.21 11.27
C GLN A 28 9.09 9.34 10.94
N LEU A 29 8.46 9.57 9.80
CA LEU A 29 7.28 8.84 9.34
C LEU A 29 7.51 8.16 8.00
N VAL A 30 6.77 7.08 7.75
CA VAL A 30 6.62 6.47 6.42
C VAL A 30 5.25 6.88 5.87
N VAL A 31 5.21 7.33 4.61
CA VAL A 31 3.97 7.75 3.95
C VAL A 31 3.84 7.09 2.58
N GLY A 32 2.65 6.66 2.24
CA GLY A 32 2.32 6.12 0.93
C GLY A 32 0.93 5.50 0.94
N GLY A 33 0.54 4.88 -0.16
CA GLY A 33 -0.76 4.25 -0.26
C GLY A 33 -0.92 3.36 -1.48
N ASP A 34 -2.13 2.90 -1.71
CA ASP A 34 -2.45 1.94 -2.77
C ASP A 34 -2.60 2.57 -4.17
N GLY A 35 -2.41 3.88 -4.28
CA GLY A 35 -2.47 4.59 -5.56
C GLY A 35 -3.88 4.98 -6.02
N ARG A 36 -4.92 4.71 -5.22
CA ARG A 36 -6.30 5.08 -5.55
C ARG A 36 -6.49 6.57 -5.75
N TYR A 37 -7.60 6.94 -6.37
CA TYR A 37 -7.98 8.34 -6.57
C TYR A 37 -7.87 9.14 -5.28
N TYR A 38 -7.34 10.36 -5.39
CA TYR A 38 -7.08 11.30 -4.31
C TYR A 38 -5.80 11.05 -3.48
N ASN A 39 -5.13 9.89 -3.59
CA ASN A 39 -3.90 9.60 -2.82
C ASN A 39 -2.85 10.70 -3.00
N ARG A 40 -2.50 11.04 -4.24
CA ARG A 40 -1.44 12.01 -4.53
C ARG A 40 -1.72 13.39 -3.90
N SER A 41 -2.95 13.89 -4.04
CA SER A 41 -3.37 15.18 -3.45
C SER A 41 -3.34 15.15 -1.91
N ALA A 42 -3.79 14.03 -1.33
CA ALA A 42 -3.78 13.86 0.12
C ALA A 42 -2.36 13.79 0.67
N ILE A 43 -1.43 13.11 -0.01
CA ILE A 43 -0.01 13.06 0.36
C ILE A 43 0.59 14.47 0.43
N GLN A 44 0.34 15.34 -0.55
CA GLN A 44 0.83 16.72 -0.51
C GLN A 44 0.38 17.47 0.75
N THR A 45 -0.89 17.30 1.11
CA THR A 45 -1.45 17.89 2.34
C THR A 45 -0.80 17.28 3.60
N ILE A 46 -0.65 15.95 3.65
CA ILE A 46 0.01 15.26 4.76
C ILE A 46 1.45 15.75 4.96
N LEU A 47 2.21 15.89 3.89
CA LEU A 47 3.61 16.38 3.96
C LEU A 47 3.70 17.80 4.53
N ARG A 48 2.79 18.68 4.11
CA ARG A 48 2.75 20.07 4.63
C ARG A 48 2.36 20.13 6.09
N ILE A 49 1.44 19.26 6.53
CA ILE A 49 1.03 19.15 7.93
C ILE A 49 2.15 18.53 8.76
N ALA A 50 2.79 17.46 8.29
CA ALA A 50 3.90 16.82 8.97
C ALA A 50 5.05 17.81 9.23
N ALA A 51 5.42 18.58 8.21
CA ALA A 51 6.47 19.60 8.35
C ALA A 51 6.08 20.71 9.34
N ALA A 52 4.81 21.15 9.36
CA ALA A 52 4.31 22.17 10.29
C ALA A 52 4.19 21.65 11.72
N ASN A 53 4.10 20.33 11.92
CA ASN A 53 4.04 19.68 13.23
C ASN A 53 5.40 19.17 13.72
N GLY A 54 6.52 19.61 13.12
CA GLY A 54 7.85 19.34 13.63
C GLY A 54 8.48 18.02 13.18
N CYS A 55 7.86 17.27 12.26
CA CYS A 55 8.51 16.09 11.71
C CYS A 55 9.85 16.46 11.07
N THR A 56 10.86 15.64 11.30
CA THR A 56 12.21 15.86 10.73
C THR A 56 12.38 15.15 9.41
N GLN A 57 11.71 14.01 9.25
CA GLN A 57 11.83 13.20 8.03
C GLN A 57 10.53 12.47 7.69
N VAL A 58 10.26 12.39 6.39
CA VAL A 58 9.28 11.47 5.81
C VAL A 58 9.97 10.60 4.76
N VAL A 59 9.78 9.28 4.86
CA VAL A 59 10.11 8.33 3.80
C VAL A 59 8.83 8.09 3.00
N LEU A 60 8.88 8.41 1.71
CA LEU A 60 7.72 8.39 0.81
C LEU A 60 7.95 7.40 -0.32
N GLY A 61 7.00 6.51 -0.58
CA GLY A 61 7.04 5.68 -1.79
C GLY A 61 6.96 6.54 -3.06
N GLN A 62 7.80 6.24 -4.06
CA GLN A 62 7.77 6.92 -5.37
C GLN A 62 6.37 6.88 -5.97
N GLY A 63 5.91 8.00 -6.54
CA GLY A 63 4.54 8.15 -7.02
C GLY A 63 3.47 8.22 -5.92
N GLY A 64 3.88 8.22 -4.64
CA GLY A 64 2.99 8.06 -3.49
C GLY A 64 2.52 6.62 -3.28
N ILE A 65 3.10 5.66 -4.01
CA ILE A 65 2.71 4.25 -3.98
C ILE A 65 3.50 3.49 -2.93
N LEU A 66 2.77 2.73 -2.10
CA LEU A 66 3.36 1.84 -1.10
C LEU A 66 2.30 0.84 -0.64
N SER A 67 2.55 -0.45 -0.83
CA SER A 67 1.64 -1.48 -0.31
C SER A 67 1.67 -1.50 1.22
N THR A 68 0.58 -1.94 1.84
CA THR A 68 0.51 -2.03 3.31
C THR A 68 1.62 -2.89 3.90
N PRO A 69 1.98 -4.09 3.34
CA PRO A 69 3.12 -4.86 3.84
C PRO A 69 4.47 -4.16 3.64
N ALA A 70 4.69 -3.47 2.51
CA ALA A 70 5.92 -2.74 2.29
C ALA A 70 6.06 -1.53 3.22
N ALA A 71 4.96 -0.82 3.50
CA ALA A 71 4.94 0.25 4.50
C ALA A 71 5.31 -0.27 5.89
N SER A 72 4.72 -1.40 6.29
CA SER A 72 5.04 -2.09 7.54
C SER A 72 6.53 -2.45 7.64
N HIS A 73 7.11 -2.96 6.55
CA HIS A 73 8.54 -3.25 6.47
C HIS A 73 9.40 -1.99 6.61
N LEU A 74 9.09 -0.92 5.85
CA LEU A 74 9.85 0.33 5.88
C LEU A 74 9.80 1.01 7.24
N ILE A 75 8.66 1.00 7.94
CA ILE A 75 8.55 1.53 9.30
C ILE A 75 9.58 0.87 10.22
N ARG A 76 9.66 -0.46 10.20
CA ARG A 76 10.65 -1.20 11.00
C ARG A 76 12.08 -0.99 10.53
N LYS A 77 12.32 -1.07 9.22
CA LYS A 77 13.66 -0.93 8.62
C LYS A 77 14.27 0.44 8.89
N ARG A 78 13.45 1.48 8.90
CA ARG A 78 13.89 2.88 9.11
C ARG A 78 13.80 3.32 10.58
N ASN A 79 13.33 2.44 11.49
CA ASN A 79 13.04 2.79 12.89
C ASN A 79 12.13 4.03 13.00
N ALA A 80 11.14 4.13 12.09
CA ALA A 80 10.21 5.24 12.06
C ALA A 80 9.23 5.17 13.24
N GLN A 81 8.79 6.33 13.73
CA GLN A 81 7.80 6.44 14.82
C GLN A 81 6.39 5.99 14.39
N GLY A 82 6.20 5.77 13.09
CA GLY A 82 4.96 5.24 12.53
C GLY A 82 4.85 5.47 11.04
N GLY A 83 3.66 5.20 10.50
CA GLY A 83 3.36 5.44 9.10
C GLY A 83 1.92 5.83 8.86
N ILE A 84 1.71 6.68 7.86
CA ILE A 84 0.38 7.06 7.36
C ILE A 84 0.19 6.38 6.01
N ILE A 85 -0.77 5.45 5.94
CA ILE A 85 -1.03 4.62 4.77
C ILE A 85 -2.40 4.98 4.22
N LEU A 86 -2.43 5.42 2.96
CA LEU A 86 -3.66 5.86 2.29
C LEU A 86 -4.24 4.68 1.53
N SER A 87 -5.27 4.08 2.11
CA SER A 87 -5.99 2.97 1.51
C SER A 87 -7.38 2.80 2.12
N ALA A 88 -8.34 2.35 1.34
CA ALA A 88 -9.60 1.77 1.80
C ALA A 88 -9.64 0.26 1.45
N SER A 89 -8.44 -0.36 1.42
CA SER A 89 -8.25 -1.80 1.20
C SER A 89 -8.94 -2.27 -0.09
N HIS A 90 -9.82 -3.28 -0.02
CA HIS A 90 -10.52 -3.87 -1.15
C HIS A 90 -11.68 -3.05 -1.72
N ASN A 91 -12.02 -1.93 -1.11
CA ASN A 91 -13.12 -1.09 -1.61
C ASN A 91 -12.76 -0.40 -2.93
N PRO A 92 -13.74 -0.15 -3.82
CA PRO A 92 -13.49 0.47 -5.11
C PRO A 92 -12.86 1.85 -4.98
N GLY A 93 -12.05 2.23 -5.99
CA GLY A 93 -11.41 3.53 -6.12
C GLY A 93 -12.09 4.38 -7.18
N GLY A 94 -11.97 5.70 -7.03
CA GLY A 94 -12.52 6.65 -7.97
C GLY A 94 -13.01 7.94 -7.31
N PRO A 95 -13.45 8.94 -8.09
CA PRO A 95 -13.83 10.25 -7.56
C PRO A 95 -15.03 10.21 -6.61
N ASP A 96 -15.90 9.23 -6.76
CA ASP A 96 -17.11 9.05 -5.95
C ASP A 96 -17.01 7.89 -4.97
N GLU A 97 -15.93 7.14 -5.03
CA GLU A 97 -15.69 5.91 -4.30
C GLU A 97 -14.93 6.13 -2.98
N ASP A 98 -14.46 5.04 -2.38
CA ASP A 98 -13.89 5.06 -1.04
C ASP A 98 -12.44 5.54 -1.00
N PHE A 99 -12.12 6.20 0.11
CA PHE A 99 -10.80 6.65 0.48
C PHE A 99 -10.63 6.47 1.99
N GLY A 100 -9.46 6.07 2.42
CA GLY A 100 -9.15 5.86 3.83
C GLY A 100 -7.72 6.26 4.16
N ILE A 101 -7.50 6.49 5.45
CA ILE A 101 -6.19 6.75 6.04
C ILE A 101 -6.03 5.81 7.23
N LYS A 102 -4.98 5.01 7.21
CA LYS A 102 -4.57 4.12 8.30
C LYS A 102 -3.32 4.70 8.97
N PHE A 103 -3.20 4.57 10.29
CA PHE A 103 -1.98 4.84 11.02
C PHE A 103 -1.37 3.54 11.51
N ASN A 104 -0.10 3.30 11.17
CA ASN A 104 0.67 2.17 11.67
C ASN A 104 1.69 2.64 12.70
N THR A 105 1.85 1.87 13.77
CA THR A 105 2.76 2.16 14.88
C THR A 105 4.20 1.73 14.60
N PRO A 106 5.19 2.03 15.46
CA PRO A 106 6.61 1.73 15.21
C PRO A 106 6.94 0.27 14.94
N ASN A 107 6.12 -0.67 15.40
CA ASN A 107 6.28 -2.10 15.09
C ASN A 107 5.86 -2.47 13.65
N GLY A 108 5.35 -1.50 12.88
CA GLY A 108 4.86 -1.67 11.52
C GLY A 108 3.42 -2.18 11.43
N GLY A 109 2.79 -2.56 12.53
CA GLY A 109 1.41 -3.02 12.58
C GLY A 109 0.40 -1.86 12.67
N PRO A 110 -0.89 -2.14 12.41
CA PRO A 110 -1.95 -1.14 12.53
C PRO A 110 -2.05 -0.62 13.96
N ALA A 111 -2.51 0.64 14.09
CA ALA A 111 -2.70 1.29 15.38
C ALA A 111 -3.67 0.47 16.26
N PRO A 112 -3.27 0.14 17.51
CA PRO A 112 -4.17 -0.51 18.45
C PRO A 112 -5.29 0.43 18.88
N GLU A 113 -6.39 -0.13 19.42
CA GLU A 113 -7.60 0.60 19.81
C GLU A 113 -7.30 1.83 20.67
N LYS A 114 -6.39 1.71 21.64
CA LYS A 114 -5.96 2.83 22.47
C LYS A 114 -5.45 4.04 21.65
N VAL A 115 -4.77 3.80 20.55
CA VAL A 115 -4.23 4.87 19.68
C VAL A 115 -5.36 5.45 18.83
N THR A 116 -6.21 4.61 18.26
CA THR A 116 -7.35 5.07 17.46
C THR A 116 -8.37 5.83 18.30
N ASP A 117 -8.60 5.43 19.55
CA ASP A 117 -9.46 6.15 20.49
C ASP A 117 -8.89 7.53 20.85
N ALA A 118 -7.56 7.62 21.00
CA ALA A 118 -6.90 8.91 21.22
C ALA A 118 -7.07 9.85 20.01
N ILE A 119 -6.88 9.32 18.78
CA ILE A 119 -7.13 10.08 17.54
C ILE A 119 -8.59 10.50 17.43
N TYR A 120 -9.53 9.60 17.73
CA TYR A 120 -10.95 9.92 17.75
C TYR A 120 -11.28 11.00 18.79
N THR A 121 -10.74 10.89 19.99
CA THR A 121 -10.91 11.90 21.04
C THR A 121 -10.38 13.26 20.59
N ALA A 122 -9.20 13.31 19.97
CA ALA A 122 -8.67 14.56 19.40
C ALA A 122 -9.63 15.15 18.38
N SER A 123 -10.28 14.32 17.53
CA SER A 123 -11.23 14.78 16.52
C SER A 123 -12.49 15.46 17.08
N GLN A 124 -12.86 15.14 18.32
CA GLN A 124 -14.01 15.78 18.99
C GLN A 124 -13.71 17.18 19.52
N HIS A 125 -12.42 17.54 19.63
CA HIS A 125 -11.98 18.78 20.28
C HIS A 125 -11.07 19.63 19.38
N ILE A 126 -10.85 19.21 18.12
CA ILE A 126 -9.99 19.94 17.20
C ILE A 126 -10.58 21.32 16.85
N HIS A 127 -9.75 22.36 16.98
CA HIS A 127 -10.12 23.74 16.66
C HIS A 127 -9.18 24.38 15.64
N ARG A 128 -8.04 23.76 15.37
CA ARG A 128 -7.01 24.25 14.46
C ARG A 128 -6.14 23.11 13.95
N TYR A 129 -5.51 23.32 12.82
CA TYR A 129 -4.43 22.49 12.30
C TYR A 129 -3.26 23.37 11.90
N HIS A 130 -2.08 22.78 11.84
CA HIS A 130 -0.85 23.44 11.41
C HIS A 130 -0.47 22.92 10.04
N ILE A 131 -0.28 23.83 9.08
CA ILE A 131 0.08 23.48 7.71
C ILE A 131 1.05 24.52 7.15
N LEU A 132 2.10 24.07 6.44
CA LEU A 132 2.98 24.97 5.71
C LEU A 132 2.35 25.40 4.39
N ASN A 133 2.46 26.66 4.05
CA ASN A 133 2.11 27.19 2.74
C ASN A 133 3.31 27.03 1.81
N THR A 134 3.39 25.91 1.09
CA THR A 134 4.46 25.58 0.15
C THR A 134 3.87 24.89 -1.08
N PRO A 135 4.49 25.02 -2.26
CA PRO A 135 4.08 24.28 -3.46
C PRO A 135 4.13 22.77 -3.25
N ASP A 136 3.42 22.05 -4.13
CA ASP A 136 3.52 20.60 -4.25
C ASP A 136 4.92 20.18 -4.69
N ILE A 137 5.37 19.03 -4.21
CA ILE A 137 6.61 18.41 -4.66
C ILE A 137 6.33 17.37 -5.76
N ASP A 138 7.35 17.10 -6.57
CA ASP A 138 7.30 15.98 -7.52
C ASP A 138 7.43 14.65 -6.77
N LEU A 139 6.35 13.86 -6.75
CA LEU A 139 6.31 12.54 -6.08
C LEU A 139 6.93 11.43 -6.93
N ASP A 140 7.16 11.67 -8.23
CA ASP A 140 7.61 10.63 -9.16
C ASP A 140 9.13 10.53 -9.25
N ARG A 141 9.84 11.53 -8.75
CA ARG A 141 11.30 11.59 -8.82
C ARG A 141 11.96 11.10 -7.53
N PRO A 142 12.61 9.93 -7.53
CA PRO A 142 13.37 9.46 -6.36
C PRO A 142 14.45 10.46 -5.94
N GLY A 143 14.70 10.56 -4.65
CA GLY A 143 15.69 11.46 -4.09
C GLY A 143 15.19 12.19 -2.85
N ILE A 144 15.86 13.29 -2.50
CA ILE A 144 15.57 14.07 -1.29
C ILE A 144 15.06 15.44 -1.69
N VAL A 145 13.93 15.84 -1.09
CA VAL A 145 13.34 17.17 -1.20
C VAL A 145 13.13 17.72 0.20
N LEU A 146 13.31 19.05 0.37
CA LEU A 146 13.05 19.72 1.66
C LEU A 146 11.73 20.46 1.63
N ILE A 147 10.93 20.27 2.67
CA ILE A 147 9.69 21.01 2.92
C ILE A 147 9.81 21.68 4.29
N GLY A 148 10.00 23.02 4.32
CA GLY A 148 10.13 23.77 5.59
C GLY A 148 11.23 23.25 6.52
N GLY A 149 12.28 22.64 5.98
CA GLY A 149 13.36 22.01 6.75
C GLY A 149 13.18 20.51 7.01
N MET A 150 11.96 19.98 6.89
CA MET A 150 11.71 18.53 6.93
C MET A 150 12.28 17.85 5.69
N ARG A 151 12.99 16.76 5.86
CA ARG A 151 13.54 15.92 4.78
C ARG A 151 12.45 14.96 4.27
N VAL A 152 12.11 15.04 3.00
CA VAL A 152 11.28 14.03 2.31
C VAL A 152 12.20 13.19 1.44
N GLU A 153 12.32 11.92 1.75
CA GLU A 153 13.10 10.93 0.99
C GLU A 153 12.14 10.07 0.17
N ILE A 154 12.13 10.30 -1.15
CA ILE A 154 11.31 9.52 -2.09
C ILE A 154 12.11 8.28 -2.50
N VAL A 155 11.59 7.10 -2.17
CA VAL A 155 12.27 5.82 -2.34
C VAL A 155 11.52 4.92 -3.34
N ASP A 156 12.25 3.97 -3.93
CA ASP A 156 11.64 2.88 -4.68
C ASP A 156 10.74 2.06 -3.73
N PRO A 157 9.43 1.96 -4.00
CA PRO A 157 8.51 1.24 -3.11
C PRO A 157 8.69 -0.28 -3.16
N VAL A 158 9.34 -0.82 -4.19
CA VAL A 158 9.37 -2.25 -4.52
C VAL A 158 10.65 -2.93 -4.06
N GLY A 159 11.81 -2.31 -4.32
CA GLY A 159 13.12 -2.93 -4.13
C GLY A 159 13.36 -3.45 -2.71
N ASP A 160 13.15 -2.61 -1.71
CA ASP A 160 13.34 -2.97 -0.29
C ASP A 160 12.44 -4.14 0.15
N TYR A 161 11.21 -4.20 -0.35
CA TYR A 161 10.30 -5.29 -0.05
C TYR A 161 10.68 -6.59 -0.77
N ALA A 162 11.10 -6.49 -2.02
CA ALA A 162 11.58 -7.64 -2.79
C ALA A 162 12.85 -8.25 -2.16
N ASP A 163 13.76 -7.42 -1.65
CA ASP A 163 14.94 -7.86 -0.90
C ASP A 163 14.56 -8.60 0.40
N LEU A 164 13.51 -8.13 1.09
CA LEU A 164 12.98 -8.82 2.26
C LEU A 164 12.42 -10.20 1.87
N MET A 165 11.67 -10.29 0.78
CA MET A 165 11.11 -11.56 0.32
C MET A 165 12.22 -12.57 -0.03
N GLU A 166 13.30 -12.11 -0.67
CA GLU A 166 14.45 -12.96 -0.99
C GLU A 166 15.19 -13.47 0.25
N GLN A 167 15.15 -12.73 1.37
CA GLN A 167 15.70 -13.17 2.66
C GLN A 167 14.80 -14.16 3.41
N LEU A 168 13.48 -14.06 3.22
CA LEU A 168 12.49 -14.86 3.94
C LEU A 168 12.15 -16.19 3.25
N PHE A 169 12.26 -16.23 1.92
CA PHE A 169 11.88 -17.39 1.11
C PHE A 169 13.08 -17.92 0.33
N ASP A 170 13.08 -19.22 0.09
CA ASP A 170 14.10 -19.90 -0.75
C ASP A 170 13.84 -19.62 -2.23
N PHE A 171 14.37 -18.49 -2.72
CA PHE A 171 14.22 -18.09 -4.12
C PHE A 171 14.87 -19.06 -5.10
N ASP A 172 15.95 -19.77 -4.71
CA ASP A 172 16.59 -20.73 -5.59
C ASP A 172 15.69 -21.94 -5.82
N GLN A 173 15.01 -22.42 -4.77
CA GLN A 173 14.05 -23.51 -4.89
C GLN A 173 12.83 -23.09 -5.75
N ILE A 174 12.33 -21.86 -5.57
CA ILE A 174 11.19 -21.36 -6.37
C ILE A 174 11.61 -21.15 -7.84
N ARG A 175 12.82 -20.63 -8.11
CA ARG A 175 13.36 -20.53 -9.48
C ARG A 175 13.44 -21.90 -10.16
N ALA A 176 13.93 -22.91 -9.45
CA ALA A 176 13.99 -24.27 -9.97
C ALA A 176 12.59 -24.82 -10.31
N LEU A 177 11.59 -24.48 -9.49
CA LEU A 177 10.20 -24.85 -9.78
C LEU A 177 9.69 -24.22 -11.09
N PHE A 178 9.91 -22.93 -11.32
CA PHE A 178 9.54 -22.28 -12.59
C PHE A 178 10.32 -22.87 -13.78
N GLN A 179 11.61 -23.16 -13.62
CA GLN A 179 12.43 -23.80 -14.65
C GLN A 179 11.97 -25.22 -15.00
N SER A 180 11.32 -25.93 -14.07
CA SER A 180 10.73 -27.25 -14.33
C SER A 180 9.43 -27.21 -15.15
N GLY A 181 8.95 -26.02 -15.49
CA GLY A 181 7.74 -25.83 -16.29
C GLY A 181 6.48 -25.49 -15.48
N PHE A 182 6.60 -25.24 -14.18
CA PHE A 182 5.48 -24.76 -13.35
C PHE A 182 4.96 -23.44 -13.87
N ARG A 183 3.66 -23.35 -14.07
CA ARG A 183 2.97 -22.16 -14.59
C ARG A 183 2.09 -21.55 -13.52
N MET A 184 2.13 -20.23 -13.43
CA MET A 184 1.19 -19.50 -12.56
C MET A 184 0.58 -18.29 -13.25
N ARG A 185 -0.47 -17.76 -12.65
CA ARG A 185 -1.09 -16.46 -12.97
C ARG A 185 -1.30 -15.67 -11.70
N PHE A 186 -0.81 -14.44 -11.67
CA PHE A 186 -1.06 -13.49 -10.60
C PHE A 186 -1.87 -12.31 -11.14
N ASP A 187 -3.06 -12.08 -10.58
CA ASP A 187 -3.89 -10.92 -10.90
C ASP A 187 -3.69 -9.83 -9.85
N ALA A 188 -3.06 -8.74 -10.24
CA ALA A 188 -2.86 -7.60 -9.35
C ALA A 188 -4.08 -6.66 -9.28
N MET A 189 -5.17 -6.95 -10.00
CA MET A 189 -6.43 -6.22 -9.99
C MET A 189 -6.28 -4.69 -10.20
N HIS A 190 -5.30 -4.29 -11.01
CA HIS A 190 -4.89 -2.89 -11.21
C HIS A 190 -4.54 -2.14 -9.91
N ALA A 191 -4.14 -2.88 -8.88
CA ALA A 191 -3.81 -2.37 -7.56
C ALA A 191 -2.29 -2.26 -7.33
N VAL A 192 -1.91 -1.85 -6.12
CA VAL A 192 -0.53 -1.52 -5.76
C VAL A 192 0.46 -2.68 -5.92
N THR A 193 -0.01 -3.92 -5.87
CA THR A 193 0.85 -5.12 -5.91
C THR A 193 1.45 -5.43 -7.28
N GLY A 194 0.93 -4.83 -8.34
CA GLY A 194 1.41 -5.11 -9.71
C GLY A 194 2.93 -4.95 -9.89
N PRO A 195 3.52 -3.80 -9.55
CA PRO A 195 4.98 -3.62 -9.62
C PRO A 195 5.77 -4.61 -8.76
N TYR A 196 5.29 -4.92 -7.55
CA TYR A 196 5.92 -5.91 -6.67
C TYR A 196 5.89 -7.32 -7.25
N ALA A 197 4.73 -7.74 -7.76
CA ALA A 197 4.57 -9.05 -8.35
C ALA A 197 5.46 -9.23 -9.59
N ARG A 198 5.56 -8.21 -10.45
CA ARG A 198 6.48 -8.25 -11.61
C ARG A 198 7.93 -8.37 -11.18
N GLU A 199 8.36 -7.55 -10.23
CA GLU A 199 9.74 -7.59 -9.74
C GLU A 199 10.06 -8.95 -9.11
N ILE A 200 9.19 -9.46 -8.26
CA ILE A 200 9.45 -10.71 -7.53
C ILE A 200 9.27 -11.92 -8.44
N LEU A 201 8.11 -12.05 -9.08
CA LEU A 201 7.78 -13.28 -9.82
C LEU A 201 8.49 -13.36 -11.18
N GLU A 202 8.42 -12.28 -11.98
CA GLU A 202 8.96 -12.32 -13.34
C GLU A 202 10.47 -12.02 -13.36
N ASN A 203 10.93 -10.95 -12.67
CA ASN A 203 12.32 -10.52 -12.74
C ASN A 203 13.24 -11.38 -11.85
N ARG A 204 12.91 -11.58 -10.58
CA ARG A 204 13.80 -12.28 -9.63
C ARG A 204 13.61 -13.80 -9.64
N LEU A 205 12.38 -14.27 -9.71
CA LEU A 205 12.08 -15.70 -9.67
C LEU A 205 12.06 -16.37 -11.04
N GLY A 206 11.99 -15.59 -12.14
CA GLY A 206 12.08 -16.11 -13.49
C GLY A 206 10.79 -16.77 -14.01
N ALA A 207 9.64 -16.41 -13.43
CA ALA A 207 8.36 -16.76 -14.03
C ALA A 207 8.23 -16.13 -15.43
N LEU A 208 7.44 -16.74 -16.30
CA LEU A 208 7.26 -16.25 -17.67
C LEU A 208 6.70 -14.82 -17.69
N THR A 209 7.18 -13.99 -18.58
CA THR A 209 6.59 -12.67 -18.85
C THR A 209 5.10 -12.83 -19.17
N GLY A 210 4.26 -12.04 -18.52
CA GLY A 210 2.80 -12.15 -18.59
C GLY A 210 2.19 -13.07 -17.51
N THR A 211 3.00 -13.59 -16.59
CA THR A 211 2.52 -14.22 -15.37
C THR A 211 1.68 -13.24 -14.54
N VAL A 212 2.11 -11.97 -14.47
CA VAL A 212 1.40 -10.91 -13.79
C VAL A 212 0.47 -10.18 -14.75
N VAL A 213 -0.82 -10.26 -14.50
CA VAL A 213 -1.86 -9.54 -15.24
C VAL A 213 -2.43 -8.38 -14.40
N ASN A 214 -3.06 -7.42 -15.06
CA ASN A 214 -3.59 -6.21 -14.43
C ASN A 214 -2.55 -5.50 -13.51
N GLY A 215 -1.27 -5.61 -13.90
CA GLY A 215 -0.13 -5.24 -13.05
C GLY A 215 0.27 -3.76 -13.13
N VAL A 216 -0.56 -2.88 -13.70
CA VAL A 216 -0.37 -1.42 -13.67
C VAL A 216 -1.37 -0.83 -12.69
N PRO A 217 -0.91 -0.21 -11.58
CA PRO A 217 -1.81 0.45 -10.64
C PRO A 217 -2.58 1.58 -11.33
N LEU A 218 -3.89 1.60 -11.12
CA LEU A 218 -4.79 2.65 -11.63
C LEU A 218 -5.57 3.27 -10.46
N GLU A 219 -5.89 4.55 -10.56
CA GLU A 219 -6.59 5.29 -9.49
C GLU A 219 -8.00 4.76 -9.18
N ASP A 220 -8.61 4.10 -10.16
CA ASP A 220 -9.94 3.49 -10.09
C ASP A 220 -9.91 1.96 -10.20
N PHE A 221 -8.72 1.35 -10.10
CA PHE A 221 -8.51 -0.08 -10.26
C PHE A 221 -9.08 -0.63 -11.59
N GLY A 222 -9.00 0.17 -12.66
CA GLY A 222 -9.54 -0.18 -13.97
C GLY A 222 -11.06 -0.29 -13.99
N HIS A 223 -11.75 0.57 -13.25
CA HIS A 223 -13.21 0.51 -12.98
C HIS A 223 -13.64 -0.77 -12.28
N GLY A 224 -12.68 -1.47 -11.64
CA GLY A 224 -12.89 -2.72 -10.93
C GLY A 224 -13.09 -2.56 -9.42
N HIS A 225 -13.32 -3.70 -8.79
CA HIS A 225 -13.36 -3.83 -7.34
C HIS A 225 -12.17 -4.68 -6.92
N PRO A 226 -11.13 -4.12 -6.27
CA PRO A 226 -9.90 -4.86 -5.98
C PRO A 226 -10.06 -5.75 -4.74
N ASP A 227 -11.06 -6.61 -4.76
CA ASP A 227 -11.38 -7.60 -3.73
C ASP A 227 -11.13 -9.00 -4.29
N PRO A 228 -10.08 -9.72 -3.84
CA PRO A 228 -9.65 -10.97 -4.42
C PRO A 228 -10.59 -12.13 -4.01
N ASN A 229 -11.66 -12.29 -4.76
CA ASN A 229 -12.64 -13.36 -4.61
C ASN A 229 -13.14 -13.87 -5.97
N LEU A 230 -13.91 -14.95 -5.99
CA LEU A 230 -14.38 -15.59 -7.22
C LEU A 230 -15.33 -14.72 -8.06
N VAL A 231 -15.87 -13.64 -7.50
CA VAL A 231 -16.77 -12.72 -8.18
C VAL A 231 -15.98 -11.62 -8.90
N TYR A 232 -15.07 -10.96 -8.20
CA TYR A 232 -14.34 -9.82 -8.72
C TYR A 232 -13.06 -10.21 -9.48
N ALA A 233 -12.39 -11.30 -9.09
CA ALA A 233 -11.29 -11.89 -9.87
C ALA A 233 -11.79 -13.01 -10.82
N LYS A 234 -12.95 -12.77 -11.44
CA LYS A 234 -13.63 -13.77 -12.27
C LYS A 234 -12.78 -14.26 -13.44
N GLU A 235 -12.06 -13.39 -14.12
CA GLU A 235 -11.20 -13.78 -15.24
C GLU A 235 -10.10 -14.75 -14.81
N LEU A 236 -9.49 -14.51 -13.65
CA LEU A 236 -8.53 -15.44 -13.06
C LEU A 236 -9.20 -16.76 -12.72
N ALA A 237 -10.37 -16.73 -12.07
CA ALA A 237 -11.11 -17.94 -11.72
C ALA A 237 -11.49 -18.75 -12.97
N ASP A 238 -12.07 -18.12 -13.98
CA ASP A 238 -12.42 -18.78 -15.24
C ASP A 238 -11.19 -19.42 -15.92
N TYR A 239 -10.03 -18.75 -15.86
CA TYR A 239 -8.80 -19.29 -16.42
C TYR A 239 -8.31 -20.53 -15.66
N LEU A 240 -8.33 -20.51 -14.32
CA LEU A 240 -7.90 -21.64 -13.48
C LEU A 240 -8.88 -22.83 -13.53
N PHE A 241 -10.13 -22.58 -13.90
CA PHE A 241 -11.13 -23.64 -14.12
C PHE A 241 -11.25 -24.05 -15.60
N GLY A 242 -10.51 -23.42 -16.49
CA GLY A 242 -10.49 -23.72 -17.92
C GLY A 242 -9.58 -24.88 -18.33
N PRO A 243 -9.62 -25.28 -19.60
CA PRO A 243 -8.85 -26.43 -20.10
C PRO A 243 -7.33 -26.19 -20.12
N ASP A 244 -6.90 -24.93 -20.24
CA ASP A 244 -5.49 -24.54 -20.31
C ASP A 244 -4.98 -23.97 -18.96
N ALA A 245 -5.64 -24.33 -17.85
CA ALA A 245 -5.34 -23.81 -16.53
C ALA A 245 -3.84 -23.94 -16.18
N PRO A 246 -3.22 -22.91 -15.59
CA PRO A 246 -1.90 -23.03 -15.00
C PRO A 246 -1.99 -23.84 -13.69
N ASP A 247 -0.83 -24.20 -13.13
CA ASP A 247 -0.77 -25.00 -11.90
C ASP A 247 -1.24 -24.21 -10.67
N PHE A 248 -1.06 -22.87 -10.72
CA PHE A 248 -1.36 -21.99 -9.58
C PHE A 248 -1.89 -20.62 -10.04
N GLY A 249 -2.84 -20.09 -9.30
CA GLY A 249 -3.34 -18.73 -9.46
C GLY A 249 -3.45 -17.99 -8.15
N ALA A 250 -3.18 -16.69 -8.17
CA ALA A 250 -3.40 -15.83 -7.03
C ALA A 250 -3.86 -14.43 -7.46
N ALA A 251 -4.62 -13.76 -6.60
CA ALA A 251 -4.95 -12.35 -6.72
C ALA A 251 -4.75 -11.66 -5.38
N SER A 252 -4.47 -10.36 -5.40
CA SER A 252 -4.33 -9.56 -4.17
C SER A 252 -5.27 -8.36 -4.18
N ASP A 253 -5.59 -7.86 -2.98
CA ASP A 253 -6.47 -6.70 -2.83
C ASP A 253 -5.77 -5.35 -3.09
N GLY A 254 -6.53 -4.27 -2.94
CA GLY A 254 -6.12 -2.92 -3.29
C GLY A 254 -4.82 -2.45 -2.66
N ASP A 255 -4.54 -2.79 -1.41
CA ASP A 255 -3.32 -2.42 -0.69
C ASP A 255 -2.37 -3.58 -0.39
N GLY A 256 -2.71 -4.79 -0.86
CA GLY A 256 -1.81 -5.93 -0.91
C GLY A 256 -1.62 -6.68 0.41
N ASP A 257 -2.55 -6.57 1.35
CA ASP A 257 -2.51 -7.30 2.63
C ASP A 257 -3.44 -8.52 2.66
N ARG A 258 -4.25 -8.74 1.61
CA ARG A 258 -5.12 -9.89 1.43
C ARG A 258 -4.93 -10.53 0.07
N ASN A 259 -5.25 -11.83 -0.01
CA ASN A 259 -5.10 -12.58 -1.24
C ASN A 259 -6.21 -13.64 -1.42
N MET A 260 -6.34 -14.10 -2.65
CA MET A 260 -7.05 -15.32 -3.04
C MET A 260 -6.06 -16.28 -3.68
N VAL A 261 -6.19 -17.55 -3.40
CA VAL A 261 -5.37 -18.62 -3.96
C VAL A 261 -6.24 -19.65 -4.69
N LEU A 262 -5.77 -20.05 -5.88
CA LEU A 262 -6.40 -21.06 -6.73
C LEU A 262 -5.36 -22.07 -7.17
N GLY A 263 -5.72 -23.35 -7.12
CA GLY A 263 -5.03 -24.42 -7.87
C GLY A 263 -5.79 -24.71 -9.18
N GLN A 264 -5.23 -25.58 -10.00
CA GLN A 264 -5.89 -26.04 -11.21
C GLN A 264 -7.24 -26.72 -10.86
N HIS A 265 -8.34 -26.13 -11.34
CA HIS A 265 -9.72 -26.57 -11.06
C HIS A 265 -10.08 -26.60 -9.56
N PHE A 266 -9.37 -25.83 -8.72
CA PHE A 266 -9.57 -25.88 -7.29
C PHE A 266 -9.49 -24.47 -6.66
N PHE A 267 -10.44 -24.15 -5.79
CA PHE A 267 -10.42 -22.94 -4.97
C PHE A 267 -9.89 -23.26 -3.57
N VAL A 268 -8.80 -22.62 -3.17
CA VAL A 268 -8.28 -22.72 -1.79
C VAL A 268 -9.02 -21.72 -0.92
N THR A 269 -9.76 -22.21 0.07
CA THR A 269 -10.49 -21.30 0.96
C THR A 269 -9.52 -20.45 1.79
N PRO A 270 -9.89 -19.23 2.22
CA PRO A 270 -9.03 -18.42 3.07
C PRO A 270 -8.56 -19.14 4.33
N SER A 271 -9.44 -19.97 4.95
CA SER A 271 -9.07 -20.76 6.12
C SER A 271 -7.99 -21.80 5.81
N ASP A 272 -8.10 -22.49 4.68
CA ASP A 272 -7.11 -23.47 4.24
C ASP A 272 -5.79 -22.79 3.87
N SER A 273 -5.85 -21.65 3.19
CA SER A 273 -4.68 -20.83 2.82
C SER A 273 -3.87 -20.33 4.03
N LEU A 274 -4.53 -20.12 5.18
CA LEU A 274 -3.86 -19.69 6.42
C LEU A 274 -3.36 -20.87 7.26
N ALA A 275 -3.83 -22.08 7.00
CA ALA A 275 -3.48 -23.27 7.78
C ALA A 275 -2.21 -23.98 7.28
N VAL A 276 -1.68 -23.59 6.13
CA VAL A 276 -0.48 -24.12 5.49
C VAL A 276 0.69 -23.17 5.74
#